data_97a49c00fffe08e08320aca64704cb04
#
_entry.id   97a49c00fffe08e08320aca64704cb04
#
_cell.length_a   1.000
_cell.length_b   1.000
_cell.length_c   1.000
_cell.angle_alpha   90.00
_cell.angle_beta   90.00
_cell.angle_gamma   90.00
#
_symmetry.space_group_name_H-M   'P 1'
#
loop_
_entity.id
_entity.type
_entity.pdbx_description
1 polymer ?
#
loop_
_entity_poly.entity_id
_entity_poly.type
_entity_poly.pdbx_seq_one_letter_code
_entity_poly.pdbx_strand_id
1 'polypeptide(L)'
;MDRVRNRPWQQGLDDEKELGQKWEARREYYAEAVKCKLRCVVRVRPAEARAKTCVSCEERIGPWVSVNGGPNLEFTTAVLGPASSQRDVYTECAEPLLEAALGGQDSCLFAYGQTGAGKTHSMLGAEGGHCASKLDGVVPQLCAEL
;
A
#
# COMPACT_ATOMS: atom_id res chain seq x y z
N MET A 1 -11.25 48.72 -9.19
CA MET A 1 -10.65 47.79 -10.17
C MET A 1 -9.99 46.64 -9.41
N ASP A 2 -10.77 45.61 -8.97
CA ASP A 2 -10.19 44.38 -8.40
C ASP A 2 -11.32 43.33 -8.25
N ARG A 3 -11.84 42.86 -9.35
CA ARG A 3 -12.83 41.76 -9.39
C ARG A 3 -12.43 40.59 -10.32
N VAL A 4 -11.12 40.36 -10.53
CA VAL A 4 -10.66 39.30 -11.50
C VAL A 4 -9.94 38.14 -10.84
N ARG A 5 -9.77 38.11 -9.50
CA ARG A 5 -8.90 37.11 -8.83
C ARG A 5 -9.57 35.91 -8.19
N ASN A 6 -10.83 35.64 -8.44
CA ASN A 6 -11.44 34.39 -7.91
C ASN A 6 -12.33 33.72 -8.94
N ARG A 7 -11.74 33.11 -9.95
CA ARG A 7 -12.47 32.23 -10.87
C ARG A 7 -12.28 30.77 -10.42
N PRO A 8 -13.36 30.03 -10.18
CA PRO A 8 -13.30 28.63 -9.69
C PRO A 8 -12.41 27.70 -10.53
N TRP A 9 -12.28 27.99 -11.83
CA TRP A 9 -11.44 27.21 -12.74
C TRP A 9 -9.93 27.47 -12.56
N GLN A 10 -9.51 28.61 -12.00
CA GLN A 10 -8.10 28.87 -11.70
C GLN A 10 -7.61 28.09 -10.48
N GLN A 11 -8.46 27.89 -9.48
CA GLN A 11 -8.15 27.01 -8.35
C GLN A 11 -7.90 25.56 -8.83
N GLY A 12 -8.75 25.05 -9.72
CA GLY A 12 -8.54 23.70 -10.29
C GLY A 12 -7.21 23.54 -11.07
N LEU A 13 -6.75 24.59 -11.76
CA LEU A 13 -5.47 24.57 -12.48
C LEU A 13 -4.24 24.68 -11.54
N ASP A 14 -4.38 25.36 -10.41
CA ASP A 14 -3.32 25.44 -9.40
C ASP A 14 -3.24 24.14 -8.60
N ASP A 15 -4.39 23.50 -8.32
CA ASP A 15 -4.47 22.18 -7.70
C ASP A 15 -3.88 21.08 -8.62
N GLU A 16 -4.12 21.16 -9.94
CA GLU A 16 -3.53 20.24 -10.92
C GLU A 16 -2.00 20.39 -11.04
N LYS A 17 -1.49 21.62 -10.95
CA LYS A 17 -0.04 21.87 -10.97
C LYS A 17 0.64 21.39 -9.70
N GLU A 18 0.04 21.63 -8.55
CA GLU A 18 0.55 21.16 -7.26
C GLU A 18 0.53 19.62 -7.20
N LEU A 19 -0.55 19.01 -7.70
CA LEU A 19 -0.66 17.57 -7.86
C LEU A 19 0.42 17.03 -8.80
N GLY A 20 0.64 17.67 -9.96
CA GLY A 20 1.68 17.32 -10.92
C GLY A 20 3.09 17.35 -10.31
N GLN A 21 3.45 18.41 -9.59
CA GLN A 21 4.74 18.52 -8.91
C GLN A 21 4.93 17.45 -7.83
N LYS A 22 3.87 17.14 -7.10
CA LYS A 22 3.87 16.09 -6.08
C LYS A 22 4.06 14.69 -6.69
N TRP A 23 3.47 14.46 -7.87
CA TRP A 23 3.67 13.24 -8.65
C TRP A 23 5.09 13.13 -9.24
N GLU A 24 5.67 14.22 -9.74
CA GLU A 24 7.04 14.23 -10.26
C GLU A 24 8.08 13.95 -9.18
N ALA A 25 7.98 14.58 -8.01
CA ALA A 25 8.89 14.32 -6.89
C ALA A 25 8.80 12.87 -6.37
N ARG A 26 7.60 12.31 -6.32
CA ARG A 26 7.38 10.89 -6.00
C ARG A 26 7.95 9.96 -7.08
N ARG A 27 7.80 10.33 -8.33
CA ARG A 27 8.29 9.56 -9.48
C ARG A 27 9.80 9.34 -9.44
N GLU A 28 10.58 10.37 -9.07
CA GLU A 28 12.03 10.26 -8.91
C GLU A 28 12.41 9.34 -7.74
N TYR A 29 11.71 9.46 -6.60
CA TYR A 29 11.92 8.59 -5.44
C TYR A 29 11.69 7.10 -5.76
N TYR A 30 10.63 6.79 -6.51
CA TYR A 30 10.31 5.41 -6.87
C TYR A 30 11.05 4.90 -8.10
N ALA A 31 11.53 5.75 -9.01
CA ALA A 31 12.33 5.34 -10.16
C ALA A 31 13.63 4.65 -9.74
N GLU A 32 14.19 5.01 -8.60
CA GLU A 32 15.35 4.35 -8.03
C GLU A 32 15.00 3.04 -7.30
N ALA A 33 13.84 2.97 -6.69
CA ALA A 33 13.30 1.76 -6.04
C ALA A 33 12.85 0.67 -7.05
N VAL A 34 12.47 1.06 -8.26
CA VAL A 34 11.98 0.17 -9.34
C VAL A 34 13.12 -0.59 -10.07
N LYS A 35 14.36 -0.44 -9.66
CA LYS A 35 15.45 -1.33 -10.15
C LYS A 35 15.21 -2.81 -9.78
N CYS A 36 14.36 -3.10 -8.83
CA CYS A 36 13.92 -4.46 -8.52
C CYS A 36 12.55 -4.72 -9.15
N LYS A 37 12.52 -5.48 -10.24
CA LYS A 37 11.29 -5.86 -10.98
C LYS A 37 10.29 -6.69 -10.14
N LEU A 38 10.73 -7.23 -9.00
CA LEU A 38 9.91 -8.02 -8.09
C LEU A 38 10.03 -7.45 -6.68
N ARG A 39 8.91 -7.02 -6.12
CA ARG A 39 8.79 -6.62 -4.71
C ARG A 39 8.03 -7.71 -3.96
N CYS A 40 8.51 -8.07 -2.78
CA CYS A 40 7.86 -9.05 -1.92
C CYS A 40 7.54 -8.39 -0.57
N VAL A 41 6.26 -8.30 -0.24
CA VAL A 41 5.77 -7.82 1.06
C VAL A 41 5.11 -8.99 1.78
N VAL A 42 5.53 -9.22 3.02
CA VAL A 42 4.91 -10.22 3.90
C VAL A 42 3.91 -9.50 4.80
N ARG A 43 2.69 -10.02 4.91
CA ARG A 43 1.70 -9.55 5.89
C ARG A 43 1.39 -10.63 6.90
N VAL A 44 1.63 -10.33 8.15
CA VAL A 44 1.32 -11.23 9.27
C VAL A 44 -0.07 -10.88 9.81
N ARG A 45 -1.00 -11.84 9.73
CA ARG A 45 -2.34 -11.69 10.29
C ARG A 45 -2.29 -11.68 11.82
N PRO A 46 -3.08 -10.82 12.50
CA PRO A 46 -3.25 -10.93 13.95
C PRO A 46 -3.64 -12.34 14.37
N ALA A 47 -3.00 -12.86 15.41
CA ALA A 47 -3.36 -14.16 15.96
C ALA A 47 -4.70 -14.07 16.70
N GLU A 48 -5.47 -15.15 16.72
CA GLU A 48 -6.66 -15.26 17.55
C GLU A 48 -6.26 -15.23 19.03
N ALA A 49 -7.12 -14.66 19.89
CA ALA A 49 -6.81 -14.32 21.28
C ALA A 49 -6.29 -15.48 22.17
N ARG A 50 -6.41 -16.73 21.72
CA ARG A 50 -5.91 -17.93 22.44
C ARG A 50 -4.95 -18.78 21.61
N ALA A 51 -4.61 -18.33 20.38
CA ALA A 51 -3.72 -19.06 19.52
C ALA A 51 -2.25 -18.87 19.94
N LYS A 52 -1.49 -19.96 19.99
CA LYS A 52 -0.04 -19.88 20.09
C LYS A 52 0.50 -19.43 18.73
N THR A 53 1.11 -18.26 18.70
CA THR A 53 1.80 -17.82 17.49
C THR A 53 3.18 -18.46 17.40
N CYS A 54 3.52 -18.95 16.22
CA CYS A 54 4.87 -19.41 15.89
C CYS A 54 5.65 -18.35 15.08
N VAL A 55 5.03 -17.22 14.79
CA VAL A 55 5.61 -16.15 13.99
C VAL A 55 5.96 -14.98 14.90
N SER A 56 7.18 -14.47 14.74
CA SER A 56 7.67 -13.26 15.40
C SER A 56 8.08 -12.25 14.33
N CYS A 57 7.68 -11.01 14.49
CA CYS A 57 8.01 -9.88 13.63
C CYS A 57 7.80 -8.58 14.42
N GLU A 58 8.12 -7.43 13.80
CA GLU A 58 7.74 -6.13 14.35
C GLU A 58 6.21 -5.99 14.40
N GLU A 59 5.70 -5.24 15.40
CA GLU A 59 4.26 -5.07 15.61
C GLU A 59 3.55 -4.44 14.40
N ARG A 60 4.19 -3.50 13.73
CA ARG A 60 3.58 -2.78 12.62
C ARG A 60 4.31 -3.02 11.30
N ILE A 61 5.47 -2.43 11.11
CA ILE A 61 6.26 -2.55 9.88
C ILE A 61 7.72 -2.78 10.26
N GLY A 62 8.32 -3.80 9.69
CA GLY A 62 9.72 -4.12 9.93
C GLY A 62 10.35 -4.84 8.74
N PRO A 63 11.63 -5.14 8.81
CA PRO A 63 12.35 -5.78 7.73
C PRO A 63 12.39 -7.30 7.82
N TRP A 64 11.92 -7.92 8.91
CA TRP A 64 12.12 -9.34 9.15
C TRP A 64 10.90 -10.07 9.71
N VAL A 65 10.88 -11.37 9.50
CA VAL A 65 10.00 -12.33 10.17
C VAL A 65 10.79 -13.55 10.60
N SER A 66 10.45 -14.12 11.75
CA SER A 66 11.02 -15.39 12.26
C SER A 66 9.89 -16.38 12.51
N VAL A 67 10.16 -17.66 12.29
CA VAL A 67 9.20 -18.75 12.50
C VAL A 67 9.78 -19.75 13.49
N ASN A 68 9.00 -20.08 14.52
CA ASN A 68 9.35 -21.05 15.60
C ASN A 68 10.69 -20.71 16.29
N GLY A 69 11.03 -19.41 16.44
CA GLY A 69 12.31 -19.00 17.04
C GLY A 69 13.52 -19.30 16.17
N GLY A 70 13.32 -19.60 14.90
CA GLY A 70 14.37 -19.78 13.91
C GLY A 70 15.07 -18.47 13.53
N PRO A 71 15.93 -18.47 12.53
CA PRO A 71 16.63 -17.26 12.08
C PRO A 71 15.64 -16.24 11.52
N ASN A 72 16.03 -14.97 11.61
CA ASN A 72 15.29 -13.89 10.97
C ASN A 72 15.40 -14.01 9.45
N LEU A 73 14.25 -14.03 8.78
CA LEU A 73 14.14 -13.93 7.34
C LEU A 73 13.90 -12.47 6.99
N GLU A 74 14.88 -11.85 6.37
CA GLU A 74 14.82 -10.46 5.98
C GLU A 74 14.19 -10.28 4.60
N PHE A 75 13.36 -9.25 4.48
CA PHE A 75 12.68 -8.89 3.24
C PHE A 75 13.12 -7.49 2.81
N THR A 76 13.47 -7.35 1.56
CA THR A 76 13.97 -6.09 0.98
C THR A 76 12.92 -4.99 0.90
N THR A 77 11.63 -5.36 0.94
CA THR A 77 10.56 -4.37 0.88
C THR A 77 10.00 -4.11 2.27
N ALA A 78 9.15 -4.99 2.80
CA ALA A 78 8.59 -4.84 4.14
C ALA A 78 7.99 -6.15 4.68
N VAL A 79 7.96 -6.26 6.00
CA VAL A 79 7.11 -7.18 6.74
C VAL A 79 6.09 -6.35 7.51
N LEU A 80 4.81 -6.54 7.18
CA LEU A 80 3.68 -5.88 7.82
C LEU A 80 3.21 -6.75 8.97
N GLY A 81 3.45 -6.31 10.19
CA GLY A 81 3.12 -7.01 11.42
C GLY A 81 1.62 -7.00 11.75
N PRO A 82 1.23 -7.66 12.85
CA PRO A 82 -0.17 -7.82 13.22
C PRO A 82 -0.95 -6.51 13.42
N ALA A 83 -0.27 -5.43 13.82
CA ALA A 83 -0.88 -4.11 14.03
C ALA A 83 -0.94 -3.24 12.75
N SER A 84 -0.49 -3.77 11.60
CA SER A 84 -0.53 -3.03 10.33
C SER A 84 -1.96 -2.83 9.85
N SER A 85 -2.26 -1.60 9.44
CA SER A 85 -3.55 -1.21 8.89
C SER A 85 -3.68 -1.58 7.41
N GLN A 86 -4.89 -1.46 6.86
CA GLN A 86 -5.12 -1.59 5.41
C GLN A 86 -4.41 -0.47 4.61
N ARG A 87 -4.28 0.71 5.21
CA ARG A 87 -3.54 1.81 4.59
C ARG A 87 -2.04 1.51 4.51
N ASP A 88 -1.46 0.88 5.54
CA ASP A 88 -0.05 0.44 5.48
C ASP A 88 0.16 -0.58 4.35
N VAL A 89 -0.78 -1.52 4.17
CA VAL A 89 -0.74 -2.48 3.05
C VAL A 89 -0.81 -1.77 1.70
N TYR A 90 -1.70 -0.79 1.57
CA TYR A 90 -1.85 -0.01 0.35
C TYR A 90 -0.56 0.75 0.02
N THR A 91 -0.03 1.50 0.98
CA THR A 91 1.19 2.29 0.80
C THR A 91 2.40 1.44 0.41
N GLU A 92 2.56 0.28 1.04
CA GLU A 92 3.70 -0.59 0.75
C GLU A 92 3.54 -1.42 -0.54
N CYS A 93 2.32 -1.78 -0.90
CA CYS A 93 2.08 -2.70 -2.02
C CYS A 93 1.59 -2.00 -3.29
N ALA A 94 0.61 -1.11 -3.18
CA ALA A 94 -0.15 -0.61 -4.32
C ALA A 94 0.28 0.77 -4.80
N GLU A 95 0.58 1.69 -3.90
CA GLU A 95 0.95 3.06 -4.24
C GLU A 95 2.13 3.12 -5.24
N PRO A 96 3.23 2.36 -5.07
CA PRO A 96 4.31 2.34 -6.05
C PRO A 96 3.92 1.74 -7.41
N LEU A 97 2.97 0.79 -7.42
CA LEU A 97 2.48 0.18 -8.65
C LEU A 97 1.54 1.13 -9.40
N LEU A 98 0.71 1.87 -8.67
CA LEU A 98 -0.14 2.91 -9.25
C LEU A 98 0.71 3.98 -9.94
N GLU A 99 1.76 4.46 -9.28
CA GLU A 99 2.66 5.44 -9.86
C GLU A 99 3.36 4.93 -11.13
N ALA A 100 3.83 3.67 -11.09
CA ALA A 100 4.41 3.03 -12.27
C ALA A 100 3.40 2.92 -13.42
N ALA A 101 2.16 2.53 -13.13
CA ALA A 101 1.08 2.41 -14.11
C ALA A 101 0.71 3.77 -14.72
N LEU A 102 0.59 4.82 -13.91
CA LEU A 102 0.38 6.20 -14.38
C LEU A 102 1.57 6.71 -15.20
N GLY A 103 2.76 6.18 -14.95
CA GLY A 103 3.98 6.39 -15.76
C GLY A 103 4.02 5.58 -17.07
N GLY A 104 2.96 4.81 -17.38
CA GLY A 104 2.88 3.98 -18.60
C GLY A 104 3.61 2.64 -18.49
N GLN A 105 3.87 2.14 -17.27
CA GLN A 105 4.49 0.84 -17.06
C GLN A 105 3.43 -0.19 -16.66
N ASP A 106 3.48 -1.38 -17.23
CA ASP A 106 2.64 -2.49 -16.81
C ASP A 106 3.00 -2.94 -15.40
N SER A 107 2.00 -3.04 -14.53
CA SER A 107 2.15 -3.40 -13.13
C SER A 107 1.18 -4.50 -12.75
N CYS A 108 1.63 -5.41 -11.88
CA CYS A 108 0.80 -6.50 -11.39
C CYS A 108 1.00 -6.69 -9.89
N LEU A 109 -0.10 -6.79 -9.15
CA LEU A 109 -0.12 -7.16 -7.75
C LEU A 109 -0.89 -8.47 -7.57
N PHE A 110 -0.32 -9.42 -6.86
CA PHE A 110 -1.04 -10.63 -6.48
C PHE A 110 -0.80 -10.97 -5.01
N ALA A 111 -1.83 -11.50 -4.36
CA ALA A 111 -1.76 -11.98 -3.00
C ALA A 111 -1.60 -13.51 -2.98
N TYR A 112 -0.55 -13.98 -2.29
CA TYR A 112 -0.25 -15.41 -2.13
C TYR A 112 -0.37 -15.83 -0.66
N GLY A 113 -0.77 -17.08 -0.44
CA GLY A 113 -0.87 -17.68 0.89
C GLY A 113 -1.93 -18.79 0.93
N GLN A 114 -1.92 -19.56 2.01
CA GLN A 114 -2.91 -20.64 2.20
C GLN A 114 -4.35 -20.11 2.33
N THR A 115 -5.33 -20.99 2.24
CA THR A 115 -6.73 -20.65 2.51
C THR A 115 -6.87 -20.12 3.93
N GLY A 116 -7.62 -19.03 4.10
CA GLY A 116 -7.77 -18.34 5.40
C GLY A 116 -6.61 -17.43 5.82
N ALA A 117 -5.54 -17.29 5.02
CA ALA A 117 -4.43 -16.39 5.33
C ALA A 117 -4.80 -14.89 5.30
N GLY A 118 -5.95 -14.52 4.74
CA GLY A 118 -6.39 -13.12 4.67
C GLY A 118 -6.10 -12.44 3.34
N LYS A 119 -5.89 -13.19 2.25
CA LYS A 119 -5.69 -12.64 0.89
C LYS A 119 -6.82 -11.70 0.48
N THR A 120 -8.05 -12.18 0.55
CA THR A 120 -9.25 -11.40 0.21
C THR A 120 -9.39 -10.16 1.11
N HIS A 121 -9.11 -10.30 2.40
CA HIS A 121 -9.12 -9.17 3.32
C HIS A 121 -8.07 -8.11 2.94
N SER A 122 -6.88 -8.50 2.51
CA SER A 122 -5.85 -7.56 2.07
C SER A 122 -6.22 -6.88 0.75
N MET A 123 -6.83 -7.62 -0.19
CA MET A 123 -7.17 -7.10 -1.51
C MET A 123 -8.48 -6.30 -1.51
N LEU A 124 -9.54 -6.79 -0.88
CA LEU A 124 -10.88 -6.21 -0.93
C LEU A 124 -11.30 -5.52 0.37
N GLY A 125 -10.69 -5.88 1.51
CA GLY A 125 -11.07 -5.38 2.83
C GLY A 125 -12.05 -6.29 3.57
N ALA A 126 -12.61 -5.76 4.66
CA ALA A 126 -13.67 -6.42 5.41
C ALA A 126 -15.01 -6.18 4.70
N GLU A 127 -15.78 -7.25 4.46
CA GLU A 127 -17.14 -7.20 3.91
C GLU A 127 -17.30 -6.49 2.56
N GLY A 128 -16.53 -6.91 1.55
CA GLY A 128 -16.85 -6.62 0.14
C GLY A 128 -16.63 -5.20 -0.35
N GLY A 129 -15.77 -4.43 0.34
CA GLY A 129 -15.21 -3.16 -0.17
C GLY A 129 -16.27 -2.12 -0.54
N HIS A 130 -16.65 -1.30 0.43
CA HIS A 130 -17.34 -0.04 0.13
C HIS A 130 -16.28 1.06 0.06
N CYS A 131 -16.10 1.69 -1.10
CA CYS A 131 -15.17 2.80 -1.29
C CYS A 131 -15.34 3.85 -0.19
N ALA A 132 -14.23 4.23 0.47
CA ALA A 132 -14.13 5.24 1.53
C ALA A 132 -14.17 4.74 3.00
N SER A 133 -13.92 3.46 3.25
CA SER A 133 -13.77 2.93 4.61
C SER A 133 -12.29 2.73 4.99
N LYS A 134 -11.93 3.00 6.25
CA LYS A 134 -10.59 2.67 6.79
C LYS A 134 -10.28 1.16 6.77
N LEU A 135 -11.28 0.33 6.50
CA LEU A 135 -11.19 -1.13 6.40
C LEU A 135 -11.09 -1.62 4.96
N ASP A 136 -11.07 -0.71 3.99
CA ASP A 136 -10.96 -1.05 2.57
C ASP A 136 -9.61 -1.66 2.24
N GLY A 137 -9.64 -2.74 1.44
CA GLY A 137 -8.44 -3.37 0.94
C GLY A 137 -7.75 -2.54 -0.15
N VAL A 138 -6.72 -3.11 -0.75
CA VAL A 138 -5.92 -2.46 -1.80
C VAL A 138 -6.77 -2.00 -2.98
N VAL A 139 -7.68 -2.85 -3.47
CA VAL A 139 -8.48 -2.56 -4.68
C VAL A 139 -9.42 -1.37 -4.49
N PRO A 140 -10.27 -1.31 -3.44
CA PRO A 140 -11.11 -0.14 -3.22
C PRO A 140 -10.33 1.16 -3.01
N GLN A 141 -9.19 1.11 -2.29
CA GLN A 141 -8.35 2.29 -2.11
C GLN A 141 -7.75 2.78 -3.43
N LEU A 142 -7.31 1.85 -4.29
CA LEU A 142 -6.77 2.17 -5.61
C LEU A 142 -7.83 2.79 -6.52
N CYS A 143 -9.06 2.26 -6.51
CA CYS A 143 -10.17 2.84 -7.26
C CYS A 143 -10.58 4.24 -6.78
N ALA A 144 -10.33 4.58 -5.53
CA ALA A 144 -10.62 5.90 -4.97
C ALA A 144 -9.54 6.94 -5.31
N GLU A 145 -8.35 6.50 -5.70
CA GLU A 145 -7.22 7.38 -6.09
C GLU A 145 -7.12 7.58 -7.62
N LEU A 146 -7.81 6.79 -8.43
CA LEU A 146 -7.93 6.91 -9.88
C LEU A 146 -9.06 7.86 -10.29
#